data_ccdcfd32ed14f1456ce20270b85d24c8
#
_entry.id   ccdcfd32ed14f1456ce20270b85d24c8
#
_cell.length_a   1.000
_cell.length_b   1.000
_cell.length_c   1.000
_cell.angle_alpha   90.00
_cell.angle_beta   90.00
_cell.angle_gamma   90.00
#
_symmetry.space_group_name_H-M   'P 1'
#
loop_
_entity.id
_entity.type
_entity.pdbx_description
1 polymer ?
#
loop_
_entity_poly.entity_id
_entity_poly.type
_entity_poly.pdbx_seq_one_letter_code
_entity_poly.pdbx_strand_id
1 'polypeptide(L)'
;MVLLFSVGSVLLAQKFSATVNRNQVGVGDHFKITYTLDAQGSRFSPPRFNGFRVLSGPNQSQSMQYINGQMSASIAISYVLRAEKMGTFEIAPANIVANNKNIASNPVSITVVKAAAKQPNSSGGGQQKAQQPGNEVKDNVFIKLIVNKRNTFVGEQIVATYKIYTRLSIVDNAINELPSFNGFYSQEITEAGQGNLKPEIVNGVQFNTAIIKQVVLS
;
A
#
# COMPACT_ATOMS: atom_id res chain seq x y z
N MET A 1 40.76 -11.92 -44.47
CA MET A 1 40.72 -11.41 -43.09
C MET A 1 39.27 -11.12 -42.76
N VAL A 2 38.61 -12.07 -42.08
CA VAL A 2 37.17 -11.98 -41.74
C VAL A 2 37.09 -11.43 -40.33
N LEU A 3 36.55 -10.21 -40.18
CA LEU A 3 36.28 -9.60 -38.87
C LEU A 3 34.96 -10.17 -38.35
N LEU A 4 35.03 -11.04 -37.33
CA LEU A 4 33.85 -11.48 -36.58
C LEU A 4 33.41 -10.35 -35.60
N PHE A 5 32.30 -9.67 -35.91
CA PHE A 5 31.64 -8.79 -34.93
C PHE A 5 30.86 -9.66 -33.94
N SER A 6 31.37 -9.77 -32.72
CA SER A 6 30.64 -10.35 -31.58
C SER A 6 29.62 -9.35 -31.09
N VAL A 7 28.35 -9.57 -31.41
CA VAL A 7 27.23 -8.81 -30.83
C VAL A 7 27.02 -9.33 -29.41
N GLY A 8 27.54 -8.59 -28.43
CA GLY A 8 27.30 -8.86 -27.01
C GLY A 8 25.81 -8.61 -26.68
N SER A 9 25.08 -9.68 -26.38
CA SER A 9 23.70 -9.58 -25.87
C SER A 9 23.73 -8.94 -24.48
N VAL A 10 23.18 -7.73 -24.35
CA VAL A 10 22.94 -7.09 -23.05
C VAL A 10 21.83 -7.87 -22.33
N LEU A 11 22.22 -8.76 -21.45
CA LEU A 11 21.30 -9.41 -20.51
C LEU A 11 20.81 -8.35 -19.52
N LEU A 12 19.58 -7.85 -19.69
CA LEU A 12 18.90 -7.08 -18.68
C LEU A 12 18.72 -7.96 -17.44
N ALA A 13 19.54 -7.73 -16.42
CA ALA A 13 19.45 -8.43 -15.16
C ALA A 13 18.12 -8.05 -14.50
N GLN A 14 17.28 -9.06 -14.26
CA GLN A 14 16.01 -8.88 -13.51
C GLN A 14 16.35 -8.41 -12.10
N LYS A 15 15.75 -7.27 -11.70
CA LYS A 15 15.99 -6.67 -10.40
C LYS A 15 14.91 -7.13 -9.43
N PHE A 16 15.30 -7.85 -8.38
CA PHE A 16 14.45 -8.14 -7.24
C PHE A 16 14.98 -7.39 -6.03
N SER A 17 14.18 -6.49 -5.46
CA SER A 17 14.62 -5.59 -4.39
C SER A 17 13.60 -5.52 -3.26
N ALA A 18 14.12 -5.36 -2.04
CA ALA A 18 13.35 -5.06 -0.83
C ALA A 18 13.54 -3.60 -0.44
N THR A 19 12.45 -2.91 -0.16
CA THR A 19 12.42 -1.52 0.29
C THR A 19 11.51 -1.38 1.50
N VAL A 20 11.76 -0.36 2.33
CA VAL A 20 10.92 -0.03 3.48
C VAL A 20 10.55 1.45 3.41
N ASN A 21 9.37 1.77 3.93
CA ASN A 21 8.92 3.16 4.01
C ASN A 21 9.61 3.95 5.14
N ARG A 22 10.20 3.26 6.12
CA ARG A 22 10.99 3.83 7.22
C ARG A 22 12.06 2.82 7.64
N ASN A 23 13.29 3.28 7.81
CA ASN A 23 14.40 2.50 8.33
C ASN A 23 14.65 2.68 9.84
N GLN A 24 13.96 3.67 10.44
CA GLN A 24 13.95 3.90 11.88
C GLN A 24 12.50 4.03 12.37
N VAL A 25 12.14 3.28 13.40
CA VAL A 25 10.79 3.22 13.98
C VAL A 25 10.86 3.12 15.51
N GLY A 26 9.82 3.54 16.20
CA GLY A 26 9.68 3.34 17.64
C GLY A 26 9.17 1.92 17.96
N VAL A 27 9.41 1.43 19.19
CA VAL A 27 8.76 0.22 19.69
C VAL A 27 7.25 0.40 19.62
N GLY A 28 6.54 -0.56 19.03
CA GLY A 28 5.10 -0.52 18.82
C GLY A 28 4.68 0.15 17.52
N ASP A 29 5.58 0.87 16.84
CA ASP A 29 5.28 1.47 15.54
C ASP A 29 5.16 0.42 14.44
N HIS A 30 4.43 0.80 13.39
CA HIS A 30 4.24 0.00 12.20
C HIS A 30 5.07 0.55 11.05
N PHE A 31 5.57 -0.34 10.19
CA PHE A 31 6.22 0.03 8.94
C PHE A 31 5.91 -1.02 7.87
N LYS A 32 6.04 -0.61 6.61
CA LYS A 32 5.78 -1.45 5.45
C LYS A 32 7.10 -1.85 4.81
N ILE A 33 7.27 -3.15 4.55
CA ILE A 33 8.31 -3.68 3.66
C ILE A 33 7.67 -4.11 2.36
N THR A 34 8.29 -3.75 1.24
CA THR A 34 7.82 -4.09 -0.11
C THR A 34 8.96 -4.75 -0.88
N TYR A 35 8.67 -5.91 -1.45
CA TYR A 35 9.52 -6.68 -2.35
C TYR A 35 9.03 -6.45 -3.78
N THR A 36 9.87 -5.89 -4.66
CA THR A 36 9.51 -5.60 -6.05
C THR A 36 10.41 -6.38 -6.99
N LEU A 37 9.79 -7.10 -7.93
CA LEU A 37 10.44 -7.78 -9.04
C LEU A 37 9.99 -7.13 -10.35
N ASP A 38 10.95 -6.69 -11.17
CA ASP A 38 10.70 -6.11 -12.50
C ASP A 38 10.60 -7.21 -13.56
N ALA A 39 9.76 -8.22 -13.30
CA ALA A 39 9.48 -9.36 -14.18
C ALA A 39 8.24 -10.12 -13.69
N GLN A 40 7.83 -11.14 -14.45
CA GLN A 40 6.94 -12.16 -13.93
C GLN A 40 7.70 -13.10 -12.98
N GLY A 41 7.10 -13.43 -11.84
CA GLY A 41 7.69 -14.31 -10.85
C GLY A 41 6.64 -15.21 -10.19
N SER A 42 7.12 -16.28 -9.58
CA SER A 42 6.31 -17.26 -8.85
C SER A 42 7.06 -17.75 -7.61
N ARG A 43 6.39 -18.51 -6.74
CA ARG A 43 7.00 -19.12 -5.55
C ARG A 43 7.78 -18.13 -4.69
N PHE A 44 7.15 -17.00 -4.35
CA PHE A 44 7.72 -16.07 -3.40
C PHE A 44 7.85 -16.74 -2.01
N SER A 45 9.04 -16.61 -1.42
CA SER A 45 9.35 -17.10 -0.08
C SER A 45 9.83 -15.92 0.79
N PRO A 46 9.03 -15.47 1.76
CA PRO A 46 9.42 -14.38 2.65
C PRO A 46 10.50 -14.85 3.63
N PRO A 47 11.34 -13.92 4.14
CA PRO A 47 12.25 -14.21 5.23
C PRO A 47 11.48 -14.33 6.55
N ARG A 48 12.18 -14.78 7.60
CA ARG A 48 11.70 -14.63 8.97
C ARG A 48 11.85 -13.17 9.40
N PHE A 49 10.78 -12.58 9.93
CA PHE A 49 10.77 -11.20 10.41
C PHE A 49 11.16 -11.13 11.89
N ASN A 50 12.40 -11.55 12.23
CA ASN A 50 12.89 -11.58 13.60
C ASN A 50 12.88 -10.17 14.22
N GLY A 51 12.27 -10.02 15.41
CA GLY A 51 12.09 -8.71 16.09
C GLY A 51 10.84 -7.94 15.69
N PHE A 52 10.09 -8.46 14.71
CA PHE A 52 8.87 -7.83 14.18
C PHE A 52 7.71 -8.82 14.15
N ARG A 53 6.52 -8.30 14.45
CA ARG A 53 5.27 -9.03 14.30
C ARG A 53 4.61 -8.66 12.97
N VAL A 54 4.24 -9.65 12.19
CA VAL A 54 3.46 -9.44 10.97
C VAL A 54 2.03 -9.08 11.34
N LEU A 55 1.55 -7.92 10.88
CA LEU A 55 0.18 -7.46 11.08
C LEU A 55 -0.68 -7.72 9.87
N SER A 56 -0.11 -7.57 8.66
CA SER A 56 -0.80 -7.79 7.39
C SER A 56 0.19 -8.28 6.33
N GLY A 57 -0.29 -9.05 5.38
CA GLY A 57 0.47 -9.57 4.24
C GLY A 57 0.51 -11.11 4.20
N PRO A 58 0.97 -11.66 3.06
CA PRO A 58 1.43 -10.94 1.87
C PRO A 58 0.30 -10.25 1.11
N ASN A 59 0.46 -8.95 0.81
CA ASN A 59 -0.40 -8.24 -0.14
C ASN A 59 0.36 -8.18 -1.47
N GLN A 60 -0.21 -8.75 -2.52
CA GLN A 60 0.41 -8.83 -3.84
C GLN A 60 -0.30 -7.92 -4.81
N SER A 61 0.47 -7.13 -5.57
CA SER A 61 -0.01 -6.38 -6.73
C SER A 61 0.84 -6.74 -7.94
N GLN A 62 0.20 -6.81 -9.11
CA GLN A 62 0.86 -7.02 -10.39
C GLN A 62 0.53 -5.86 -11.31
N SER A 63 1.53 -5.37 -12.02
CA SER A 63 1.38 -4.36 -13.05
C SER A 63 1.92 -4.90 -14.37
N MET A 64 1.15 -4.73 -15.44
CA MET A 64 1.58 -5.03 -16.80
C MET A 64 1.46 -3.76 -17.62
N GLN A 65 2.54 -3.38 -18.30
CA GLN A 65 2.56 -2.24 -19.21
C GLN A 65 2.97 -2.69 -20.60
N TYR A 66 2.28 -2.17 -21.59
CA TYR A 66 2.58 -2.41 -23.00
C TYR A 66 2.98 -1.08 -23.64
N ILE A 67 4.29 -0.90 -23.90
CA ILE A 67 4.86 0.33 -24.45
C ILE A 67 5.68 -0.04 -25.69
N ASN A 68 5.36 0.57 -26.85
CA ASN A 68 6.07 0.40 -28.12
C ASN A 68 6.27 -1.08 -28.53
N GLY A 69 5.26 -1.92 -28.32
CA GLY A 69 5.35 -3.34 -28.66
C GLY A 69 6.10 -4.21 -27.64
N GLN A 70 6.65 -3.63 -26.58
CA GLN A 70 7.30 -4.36 -25.49
C GLN A 70 6.39 -4.45 -24.26
N MET A 71 6.20 -5.66 -23.76
CA MET A 71 5.46 -5.93 -22.54
C MET A 71 6.45 -5.95 -21.36
N SER A 72 6.24 -5.08 -20.39
CA SER A 72 6.90 -5.11 -19.10
C SER A 72 5.91 -5.55 -18.02
N ALA A 73 6.34 -6.42 -17.13
CA ALA A 73 5.57 -6.88 -15.99
C ALA A 73 6.35 -6.59 -14.71
N SER A 74 5.65 -6.22 -13.65
CA SER A 74 6.25 -6.13 -12.32
C SER A 74 5.33 -6.73 -11.27
N ILE A 75 5.91 -7.30 -10.23
CA ILE A 75 5.21 -7.86 -9.07
C ILE A 75 5.73 -7.12 -7.84
N ALA A 76 4.81 -6.62 -7.02
CA ALA A 76 5.12 -6.07 -5.71
C ALA A 76 4.39 -6.87 -4.63
N ILE A 77 5.15 -7.33 -3.62
CA ILE A 77 4.64 -8.10 -2.49
C ILE A 77 5.00 -7.35 -1.21
N SER A 78 4.00 -7.03 -0.39
CA SER A 78 4.22 -6.20 0.79
C SER A 78 3.68 -6.82 2.08
N TYR A 79 4.34 -6.45 3.17
CA TYR A 79 3.95 -6.78 4.54
C TYR A 79 3.92 -5.53 5.38
N VAL A 80 2.98 -5.46 6.31
CA VAL A 80 2.97 -4.47 7.40
C VAL A 80 3.49 -5.16 8.65
N LEU A 81 4.55 -4.62 9.21
CA LEU A 81 5.25 -5.15 10.37
C LEU A 81 5.15 -4.18 11.54
N ARG A 82 5.08 -4.72 12.76
CA ARG A 82 5.15 -3.96 14.01
C ARG A 82 6.47 -4.27 14.71
N ALA A 83 7.17 -3.22 15.15
CA ALA A 83 8.39 -3.34 15.93
C ALA A 83 8.06 -3.77 17.38
N GLU A 84 8.66 -4.87 17.87
CA GLU A 84 8.36 -5.38 19.20
C GLU A 84 9.43 -5.04 20.24
N LYS A 85 10.69 -4.91 19.84
CA LYS A 85 11.84 -4.71 20.75
C LYS A 85 12.78 -3.65 20.19
N MET A 86 13.43 -2.89 21.08
CA MET A 86 14.50 -1.95 20.70
C MET A 86 15.73 -2.72 20.19
N GLY A 87 16.45 -2.10 19.26
CA GLY A 87 17.68 -2.61 18.67
C GLY A 87 17.74 -2.40 17.18
N THR A 88 18.83 -2.81 16.56
CA THR A 88 18.97 -2.85 15.11
C THR A 88 18.75 -4.28 14.64
N PHE A 89 17.79 -4.47 13.74
CA PHE A 89 17.42 -5.77 13.21
C PHE A 89 17.63 -5.77 11.70
N GLU A 90 18.21 -6.85 11.19
CA GLU A 90 18.31 -7.08 9.77
C GLU A 90 17.22 -8.05 9.32
N ILE A 91 16.42 -7.63 8.36
CA ILE A 91 15.48 -8.49 7.66
C ILE A 91 16.26 -9.14 6.51
N ALA A 92 16.39 -10.47 6.57
CA ALA A 92 17.10 -11.26 5.58
C ALA A 92 16.47 -11.12 4.18
N PRO A 93 17.19 -11.46 3.10
CA PRO A 93 16.65 -11.49 1.75
C PRO A 93 15.43 -12.41 1.62
N ALA A 94 14.41 -11.96 0.88
CA ALA A 94 13.35 -12.82 0.37
C ALA A 94 13.81 -13.50 -0.92
N ASN A 95 13.18 -14.61 -1.27
CA ASN A 95 13.44 -15.32 -2.52
C ASN A 95 12.20 -15.36 -3.41
N ILE A 96 12.41 -15.32 -4.72
CA ILE A 96 11.36 -15.48 -5.74
C ILE A 96 11.92 -16.24 -6.93
N VAL A 97 11.09 -17.04 -7.60
CA VAL A 97 11.47 -17.72 -8.83
C VAL A 97 11.01 -16.90 -10.03
N ALA A 98 11.96 -16.48 -10.86
CA ALA A 98 11.68 -15.83 -12.14
C ALA A 98 12.53 -16.47 -13.24
N ASN A 99 11.97 -16.74 -14.42
CA ASN A 99 12.63 -17.43 -15.54
C ASN A 99 13.36 -18.71 -15.09
N ASN A 100 12.70 -19.54 -14.29
CA ASN A 100 13.24 -20.77 -13.69
C ASN A 100 14.53 -20.59 -12.84
N LYS A 101 14.84 -19.35 -12.45
CA LYS A 101 15.97 -19.05 -11.55
C LYS A 101 15.44 -18.52 -10.22
N ASN A 102 16.08 -18.94 -9.13
CA ASN A 102 15.82 -18.38 -7.81
C ASN A 102 16.61 -17.07 -7.66
N ILE A 103 15.92 -15.98 -7.37
CA ILE A 103 16.48 -14.65 -7.22
C ILE A 103 16.22 -14.18 -5.80
N ALA A 104 17.28 -13.69 -5.12
CA ALA A 104 17.17 -13.14 -3.77
C ALA A 104 17.11 -11.61 -3.82
N SER A 105 16.35 -11.01 -2.91
CA SER A 105 16.35 -9.56 -2.70
C SER A 105 17.60 -9.12 -1.90
N ASN A 106 17.79 -7.81 -1.78
CA ASN A 106 18.73 -7.26 -0.79
C ASN A 106 18.18 -7.46 0.64
N PRO A 107 19.06 -7.57 1.67
CA PRO A 107 18.65 -7.44 3.07
C PRO A 107 18.26 -5.99 3.38
N VAL A 108 17.48 -5.80 4.47
CA VAL A 108 17.04 -4.47 4.93
C VAL A 108 17.29 -4.33 6.42
N SER A 109 18.00 -3.28 6.83
CA SER A 109 18.27 -2.97 8.22
C SER A 109 17.24 -1.97 8.77
N ILE A 110 16.67 -2.29 9.93
CA ILE A 110 15.71 -1.45 10.66
C ILE A 110 16.22 -1.16 12.06
N THR A 111 16.31 0.12 12.40
CA THR A 111 16.66 0.54 13.76
C THR A 111 15.38 0.81 14.54
N VAL A 112 15.16 0.06 15.60
CA VAL A 112 14.03 0.24 16.52
C VAL A 112 14.53 1.00 17.74
N VAL A 113 14.04 2.22 17.91
CA VAL A 113 14.35 3.09 19.06
C VAL A 113 13.25 3.04 20.11
N LYS A 114 13.53 3.56 21.29
CA LYS A 114 12.47 3.78 22.29
C LYS A 114 11.34 4.59 21.62
N ALA A 115 10.10 4.18 21.82
CA ALA A 115 8.97 4.97 21.35
C ALA A 115 9.15 6.39 21.87
N ALA A 116 9.27 7.36 20.97
CA ALA A 116 9.23 8.76 21.37
C ALA A 116 7.90 8.95 22.10
N ALA A 117 7.94 9.40 23.35
CA ALA A 117 6.72 9.89 23.98
C ALA A 117 6.16 10.93 23.01
N LYS A 118 4.94 10.72 22.50
CA LYS A 118 4.26 11.69 21.65
C LYS A 118 4.21 12.97 22.48
N GLN A 119 5.17 13.90 22.22
CA GLN A 119 5.08 15.23 22.77
C GLN A 119 3.81 15.85 22.19
N PRO A 120 2.86 16.26 23.03
CA PRO A 120 1.80 17.11 22.55
C PRO A 120 2.47 18.39 22.06
N ASN A 121 2.30 18.72 20.78
CA ASN A 121 2.70 19.99 20.23
C ASN A 121 1.99 21.09 21.05
N SER A 122 2.71 21.66 22.02
CA SER A 122 2.26 22.80 22.77
C SER A 122 2.56 24.06 21.96
N SER A 123 1.59 24.51 21.19
CA SER A 123 1.51 25.92 20.81
C SER A 123 0.03 26.34 20.78
N GLY A 124 -0.35 27.14 21.77
CA GLY A 124 -1.53 27.99 21.76
C GLY A 124 -2.72 27.45 22.54
N GLY A 125 -3.02 28.10 23.65
CA GLY A 125 -4.03 27.84 24.66
C GLY A 125 -5.43 27.51 24.16
N GLY A 126 -5.97 26.46 24.73
CA GLY A 126 -7.35 26.02 24.63
C GLY A 126 -7.47 24.72 25.42
N GLN A 127 -8.25 24.73 26.49
CA GLN A 127 -8.55 23.54 27.29
C GLN A 127 -9.08 22.41 26.42
N GLN A 128 -8.26 21.41 26.11
CA GLN A 128 -8.70 20.16 25.48
C GLN A 128 -8.88 19.08 26.53
N LYS A 129 -10.13 18.64 26.69
CA LYS A 129 -10.50 17.41 27.39
C LYS A 129 -9.64 16.26 26.87
N ALA A 130 -9.11 15.45 27.76
CA ALA A 130 -8.41 14.20 27.44
C ALA A 130 -9.27 13.33 26.53
N GLN A 131 -8.92 13.24 25.24
CA GLN A 131 -9.57 12.37 24.27
C GLN A 131 -8.92 10.99 24.32
N GLN A 132 -9.78 9.97 24.43
CA GLN A 132 -9.36 8.57 24.38
C GLN A 132 -8.74 8.23 23.01
N PRO A 133 -7.73 7.33 22.93
CA PRO A 133 -7.00 7.00 21.70
C PRO A 133 -7.86 6.53 20.51
N GLY A 134 -9.11 6.14 20.75
CA GLY A 134 -10.05 5.72 19.72
C GLY A 134 -10.71 6.85 18.92
N ASN A 135 -10.71 8.08 19.45
CA ASN A 135 -11.33 9.22 18.78
C ASN A 135 -10.39 9.89 17.77
N GLU A 136 -9.08 9.85 17.97
CA GLU A 136 -8.12 10.45 17.03
C GLU A 136 -8.17 9.85 15.63
N VAL A 137 -8.45 8.56 15.50
CA VAL A 137 -8.58 7.90 14.19
C VAL A 137 -9.85 8.35 13.49
N LYS A 138 -10.99 8.41 14.21
CA LYS A 138 -12.30 8.82 13.65
C LYS A 138 -12.29 10.25 13.13
N ASP A 139 -11.56 11.15 13.81
CA ASP A 139 -11.49 12.55 13.40
C ASP A 139 -10.48 12.79 12.27
N ASN A 140 -9.54 11.88 12.07
CA ASN A 140 -8.46 12.01 11.10
C ASN A 140 -8.58 11.10 9.88
N VAL A 141 -9.43 10.07 9.91
CA VAL A 141 -9.70 9.17 8.79
C VAL A 141 -11.17 8.81 8.76
N PHE A 142 -11.80 9.00 7.59
CA PHE A 142 -13.16 8.54 7.34
C PHE A 142 -13.36 8.21 5.86
N ILE A 143 -14.40 7.43 5.58
CA ILE A 143 -14.82 7.08 4.23
C ILE A 143 -16.17 7.73 3.96
N LYS A 144 -16.33 8.35 2.78
CA LYS A 144 -17.64 8.77 2.27
C LYS A 144 -18.04 7.89 1.09
N LEU A 145 -19.29 7.47 1.13
CA LEU A 145 -19.97 6.92 -0.03
C LEU A 145 -20.67 8.06 -0.76
N ILE A 146 -20.29 8.26 -2.01
CA ILE A 146 -20.86 9.29 -2.88
C ILE A 146 -21.59 8.57 -4.01
N VAL A 147 -22.85 8.92 -4.24
CA VAL A 147 -23.64 8.41 -5.37
C VAL A 147 -23.92 9.53 -6.35
N ASN A 148 -23.88 9.21 -7.65
CA ASN A 148 -24.14 10.19 -8.70
C ASN A 148 -25.61 10.65 -8.75
N LYS A 149 -26.55 9.82 -8.27
CA LYS A 149 -27.98 10.14 -8.13
C LYS A 149 -28.56 9.43 -6.89
N ARG A 150 -29.55 10.09 -6.27
CA ARG A 150 -30.25 9.54 -5.09
C ARG A 150 -31.63 8.97 -5.40
N ASN A 151 -32.21 9.39 -6.51
CA ASN A 151 -33.48 8.91 -7.04
C ASN A 151 -33.20 8.29 -8.41
N THR A 152 -33.70 7.08 -8.63
CA THR A 152 -33.49 6.33 -9.87
C THR A 152 -34.73 5.50 -10.18
N PHE A 153 -34.96 5.19 -11.44
CA PHE A 153 -35.98 4.26 -11.88
C PHE A 153 -35.38 2.85 -12.02
N VAL A 154 -36.26 1.84 -12.05
CA VAL A 154 -35.84 0.47 -12.28
C VAL A 154 -35.12 0.35 -13.63
N GLY A 155 -33.93 -0.24 -13.63
CA GLY A 155 -33.09 -0.40 -14.81
C GLY A 155 -32.08 0.76 -15.05
N GLU A 156 -32.14 1.83 -14.27
CA GLU A 156 -31.13 2.89 -14.34
C GLU A 156 -29.90 2.55 -13.52
N GLN A 157 -28.74 2.95 -14.04
CA GLN A 157 -27.46 2.76 -13.36
C GLN A 157 -27.15 3.87 -12.36
N ILE A 158 -26.66 3.47 -11.18
CA ILE A 158 -26.13 4.33 -10.13
C ILE A 158 -24.63 4.04 -10.01
N VAL A 159 -23.80 5.09 -9.95
CA VAL A 159 -22.39 4.95 -9.64
C VAL A 159 -22.18 5.26 -8.15
N ALA A 160 -21.75 4.26 -7.39
CA ALA A 160 -21.39 4.37 -5.99
C ALA A 160 -19.86 4.50 -5.88
N THR A 161 -19.37 5.62 -5.35
CA THR A 161 -17.94 5.92 -5.20
C THR A 161 -17.56 5.94 -3.72
N TYR A 162 -16.68 5.06 -3.32
CA TYR A 162 -16.07 5.05 -1.99
C TYR A 162 -14.82 5.92 -2.02
N LYS A 163 -14.83 7.01 -1.27
CA LYS A 163 -13.74 7.97 -1.18
C LYS A 163 -13.23 8.04 0.25
N ILE A 164 -11.92 7.82 0.42
CA ILE A 164 -11.25 7.98 1.71
C ILE A 164 -10.80 9.42 1.89
N TYR A 165 -10.94 9.92 3.10
CA TYR A 165 -10.44 11.21 3.58
C TYR A 165 -9.49 10.94 4.74
N THR A 166 -8.26 11.41 4.66
CA THR A 166 -7.26 11.17 5.69
C THR A 166 -6.36 12.37 5.94
N ARG A 167 -6.03 12.59 7.21
CA ARG A 167 -4.96 13.50 7.66
C ARG A 167 -3.71 12.72 8.09
N LEU A 168 -3.81 11.39 8.12
CA LEU A 168 -2.74 10.50 8.47
C LEU A 168 -2.06 9.95 7.21
N SER A 169 -0.79 9.58 7.33
CA SER A 169 -0.11 8.83 6.28
C SER A 169 -0.70 7.43 6.19
N ILE A 170 -1.33 7.08 5.07
CA ILE A 170 -1.80 5.73 4.81
C ILE A 170 -0.61 4.92 4.32
N VAL A 171 -0.26 3.89 5.08
CA VAL A 171 0.83 2.96 4.73
C VAL A 171 0.34 1.87 3.79
N ASP A 172 -0.90 1.43 4.00
CA ASP A 172 -1.59 0.44 3.18
C ASP A 172 -3.11 0.57 3.37
N ASN A 173 -3.87 0.25 2.33
CA ASN A 173 -5.32 0.19 2.37
C ASN A 173 -5.80 -1.08 1.68
N ALA A 174 -6.65 -1.84 2.36
CA ALA A 174 -7.36 -2.97 1.79
C ALA A 174 -8.83 -2.87 2.18
N ILE A 175 -9.71 -3.14 1.23
CA ILE A 175 -11.12 -3.32 1.50
C ILE A 175 -11.32 -4.81 1.73
N ASN A 176 -11.55 -5.19 2.98
CA ASN A 176 -11.74 -6.59 3.34
C ASN A 176 -13.11 -7.10 2.92
N GLU A 177 -14.12 -6.24 3.02
CA GLU A 177 -15.50 -6.60 2.72
C GLU A 177 -16.28 -5.38 2.25
N LEU A 178 -17.12 -5.56 1.24
CA LEU A 178 -18.09 -4.55 0.78
C LEU A 178 -19.48 -4.89 1.33
N PRO A 179 -20.32 -3.87 1.55
CA PRO A 179 -21.73 -4.12 1.84
C PRO A 179 -22.37 -4.94 0.71
N SER A 180 -23.27 -5.85 1.08
CA SER A 180 -24.11 -6.51 0.09
C SER A 180 -25.07 -5.49 -0.52
N PHE A 181 -25.11 -5.40 -1.85
CA PHE A 181 -26.01 -4.53 -2.59
C PHE A 181 -27.31 -5.27 -2.90
N ASN A 182 -28.08 -5.66 -1.85
CA ASN A 182 -29.31 -6.41 -2.02
C ASN A 182 -30.31 -5.69 -2.93
N GLY A 183 -30.77 -6.35 -3.98
CA GLY A 183 -31.70 -5.78 -4.95
C GLY A 183 -31.05 -5.07 -6.14
N PHE A 184 -29.71 -5.03 -6.21
CA PHE A 184 -28.96 -4.48 -7.33
C PHE A 184 -28.00 -5.51 -7.93
N TYR A 185 -27.88 -5.49 -9.24
CA TYR A 185 -26.71 -6.06 -9.88
C TYR A 185 -25.54 -5.08 -9.72
N SER A 186 -24.39 -5.57 -9.27
CA SER A 186 -23.21 -4.72 -9.02
C SER A 186 -22.02 -5.10 -9.89
N GLN A 187 -21.40 -4.08 -10.52
CA GLN A 187 -20.19 -4.24 -11.32
C GLN A 187 -19.14 -3.24 -10.85
N GLU A 188 -17.95 -3.73 -10.54
CA GLU A 188 -16.81 -2.89 -10.21
C GLU A 188 -16.23 -2.25 -11.47
N ILE A 189 -16.00 -0.92 -11.46
CA ILE A 189 -15.48 -0.16 -12.61
C ILE A 189 -14.11 0.48 -12.34
N THR A 190 -13.66 0.50 -11.11
CA THR A 190 -12.32 1.01 -10.76
C THR A 190 -11.67 0.00 -9.84
N GLU A 191 -10.60 -0.61 -10.30
CA GLU A 191 -9.70 -1.31 -9.40
C GLU A 191 -9.19 -0.27 -8.39
N ALA A 192 -9.13 -0.67 -7.10
CA ALA A 192 -8.54 0.13 -6.04
C ALA A 192 -7.08 0.40 -6.40
N GLY A 193 -6.88 1.34 -7.30
CA GLY A 193 -5.58 1.78 -7.76
C GLY A 193 -5.00 2.73 -6.73
N GLN A 194 -3.70 2.77 -6.64
CA GLN A 194 -2.88 3.74 -5.93
C GLN A 194 -3.22 5.15 -6.46
N GLY A 195 -4.43 5.66 -6.13
CA GLY A 195 -4.83 7.01 -6.47
C GLY A 195 -3.88 7.98 -5.79
N ASN A 196 -3.23 8.83 -6.57
CA ASN A 196 -2.52 9.98 -6.02
C ASN A 196 -3.46 10.70 -5.06
N LEU A 197 -3.08 10.78 -3.79
CA LEU A 197 -3.81 11.53 -2.79
C LEU A 197 -3.94 12.99 -3.23
N LYS A 198 -5.17 13.51 -3.30
CA LYS A 198 -5.45 14.90 -3.65
C LYS A 198 -5.90 15.65 -2.40
N PRO A 199 -5.39 16.87 -2.17
CA PRO A 199 -5.87 17.69 -1.07
C PRO A 199 -7.30 18.17 -1.32
N GLU A 200 -8.16 18.10 -0.29
CA GLU A 200 -9.53 18.59 -0.31
C GLU A 200 -9.91 19.18 1.06
N ILE A 201 -10.61 20.31 1.06
CA ILE A 201 -11.06 20.96 2.30
C ILE A 201 -12.47 20.50 2.61
N VAL A 202 -12.67 19.93 3.79
CA VAL A 202 -13.98 19.50 4.32
C VAL A 202 -14.21 20.20 5.66
N ASN A 203 -15.26 21.00 5.75
CA ASN A 203 -15.60 21.79 6.95
C ASN A 203 -14.42 22.65 7.48
N GLY A 204 -13.66 23.27 6.56
CA GLY A 204 -12.52 24.11 6.92
C GLY A 204 -11.24 23.35 7.29
N VAL A 205 -11.25 22.02 7.23
CA VAL A 205 -10.09 21.15 7.54
C VAL A 205 -9.61 20.49 6.26
N GLN A 206 -8.29 20.54 6.03
CA GLN A 206 -7.66 19.91 4.87
C GLN A 206 -7.43 18.41 5.11
N PHE A 207 -7.90 17.60 4.17
CA PHE A 207 -7.67 16.16 4.10
C PHE A 207 -6.97 15.79 2.79
N ASN A 208 -6.22 14.72 2.81
CA ASN A 208 -5.78 14.03 1.61
C ASN A 208 -6.84 13.00 1.24
N THR A 209 -7.27 12.96 -0.02
CA THR A 209 -8.39 12.13 -0.45
C THR A 209 -8.02 11.26 -1.63
N ALA A 210 -8.55 10.05 -1.67
CA ALA A 210 -8.44 9.15 -2.81
C ALA A 210 -9.75 8.37 -3.01
N ILE A 211 -10.07 8.04 -4.26
CA ILE A 211 -11.12 7.07 -4.57
C ILE A 211 -10.53 5.68 -4.33
N ILE A 212 -11.15 4.93 -3.43
CA ILE A 212 -10.71 3.59 -3.08
C ILE A 212 -11.50 2.51 -3.82
N LYS A 213 -12.73 2.83 -4.26
CA LYS A 213 -13.55 1.92 -5.05
C LYS A 213 -14.70 2.64 -5.75
N GLN A 214 -15.05 2.17 -6.95
CA GLN A 214 -16.28 2.57 -7.64
C GLN A 214 -17.04 1.34 -8.11
N VAL A 215 -18.35 1.34 -7.89
CA VAL A 215 -19.25 0.25 -8.27
C VAL A 215 -20.43 0.84 -9.03
N VAL A 216 -20.77 0.25 -10.16
CA VAL A 216 -22.04 0.50 -10.85
C VAL A 216 -23.08 -0.44 -10.28
N LEU A 217 -24.22 0.10 -9.93
CA LEU A 217 -25.40 -0.62 -9.45
C LEU A 217 -26.52 -0.43 -10.47
N SER A 218 -27.19 -1.51 -10.89
CA SER A 218 -28.32 -1.50 -11.82
C SER A 218 -29.46 -2.42 -11.35
#